data_44a152c301fb0a2f799eaf10e6612cf7
#
_entry.id   44a152c301fb0a2f799eaf10e6612cf7
#
_cell.length_a   1.000
_cell.length_b   1.000
_cell.length_c   1.000
_cell.angle_alpha   90.00
_cell.angle_beta   90.00
_cell.angle_gamma   90.00
#
_symmetry.space_group_name_H-M   'P 1'
#
loop_
_entity.id
_entity.type
_entity.pdbx_description
1 polymer ?
#
loop_
_entity_poly.entity_id
_entity_poly.type
_entity_poly.pdbx_seq_one_letter_code
_entity_poly.pdbx_strand_id
1 'polypeptide(L)'
;LTGFGNLSYNSMFRARLLVVAGRDKDNKLTNTAWATDDGKVWAKLTDDETAPFDKQEGVAVAEYDDKIFMLSGINEAGKASSDIYLSRDGGVNWSLSDSLVVMPQEFKARGFSSIYVDQDNYMYLFGGKETNSSNVLNQIWRGRINRLGF
;
A
#
# COMPACT_ATOMS: atom_id res chain seq x y z
N LEU A 1 -14.02 3.04 -7.56
CA LEU A 1 -12.76 3.44 -6.93
C LEU A 1 -11.76 3.87 -7.98
N THR A 2 -11.01 4.92 -7.69
CA THR A 2 -9.87 5.39 -8.48
C THR A 2 -8.71 5.73 -7.55
N GLY A 3 -7.47 5.69 -8.07
CA GLY A 3 -6.27 5.95 -7.24
C GLY A 3 -6.08 4.99 -6.07
N PHE A 4 -6.70 3.82 -6.12
CA PHE A 4 -6.57 2.79 -5.08
C PHE A 4 -5.32 1.94 -5.29
N GLY A 5 -4.76 1.44 -4.20
CA GLY A 5 -3.79 0.35 -4.26
C GLY A 5 -4.51 -0.96 -4.54
N ASN A 6 -3.97 -1.75 -5.45
CA ASN A 6 -4.50 -3.08 -5.74
C ASN A 6 -3.39 -4.14 -5.66
N LEU A 7 -3.78 -5.32 -5.30
CA LEU A 7 -2.90 -6.47 -5.21
C LEU A 7 -3.67 -7.73 -5.59
N SER A 8 -3.16 -8.46 -6.58
CA SER A 8 -3.56 -9.84 -6.82
C SER A 8 -2.51 -10.75 -6.22
N TYR A 9 -2.89 -11.60 -5.30
CA TYR A 9 -1.96 -12.49 -4.62
C TYR A 9 -2.55 -13.88 -4.39
N ASN A 10 -1.65 -14.85 -4.32
CA ASN A 10 -1.96 -16.22 -3.93
C ASN A 10 -1.40 -16.44 -2.52
N SER A 11 -2.29 -16.64 -1.55
CA SER A 11 -1.87 -17.23 -0.28
C SER A 11 -1.77 -18.75 -0.45
N MET A 12 -1.19 -19.42 0.54
CA MET A 12 -1.14 -20.90 0.59
C MET A 12 -2.54 -21.53 0.42
N PHE A 13 -3.61 -20.80 0.68
CA PHE A 13 -4.96 -21.33 0.73
C PHE A 13 -5.88 -20.84 -0.38
N ARG A 14 -5.63 -19.69 -1.01
CA ARG A 14 -6.47 -19.14 -2.10
C ARG A 14 -5.87 -17.93 -2.80
N ALA A 15 -6.26 -17.74 -4.05
CA ALA A 15 -6.02 -16.51 -4.80
C ALA A 15 -7.01 -15.42 -4.35
N ARG A 16 -6.54 -14.18 -4.24
CA ARG A 16 -7.33 -13.01 -3.86
C ARG A 16 -6.97 -11.79 -4.66
N LEU A 17 -7.97 -10.93 -4.87
CA LEU A 17 -7.75 -9.55 -5.26
C LEU A 17 -8.09 -8.64 -4.08
N LEU A 18 -7.13 -7.80 -3.71
CA LEU A 18 -7.25 -6.81 -2.65
C LEU A 18 -7.27 -5.40 -3.27
N VAL A 19 -8.14 -4.54 -2.75
CA VAL A 19 -8.22 -3.12 -3.09
C VAL A 19 -8.15 -2.32 -1.80
N VAL A 20 -7.23 -1.36 -1.73
CA VAL A 20 -6.98 -0.56 -0.53
C VAL A 20 -7.03 0.93 -0.86
N ALA A 21 -7.71 1.68 -0.01
CA ALA A 21 -7.81 3.15 -0.07
C ALA A 21 -8.40 3.64 -1.42
N GLY A 22 -8.01 4.83 -1.87
CA GLY A 22 -8.49 5.41 -3.12
C GLY A 22 -9.70 6.31 -2.95
N ARG A 23 -10.38 6.61 -4.06
CA ARG A 23 -11.59 7.44 -4.07
C ARG A 23 -12.84 6.61 -4.33
N ASP A 24 -13.89 6.92 -3.61
CA ASP A 24 -15.21 6.31 -3.78
C ASP A 24 -15.97 6.91 -4.99
N LYS A 25 -17.23 6.48 -5.17
CA LYS A 25 -18.10 6.97 -6.24
C LYS A 25 -18.42 8.47 -6.16
N ASP A 26 -18.32 9.05 -4.96
CA ASP A 26 -18.58 10.47 -4.70
C ASP A 26 -17.27 11.29 -4.71
N ASN A 27 -16.18 10.69 -5.23
CA ASN A 27 -14.84 11.28 -5.33
C ASN A 27 -14.20 11.63 -3.98
N LYS A 28 -14.64 10.98 -2.89
CA LYS A 28 -14.07 11.15 -1.55
C LYS A 28 -12.99 10.12 -1.30
N LEU A 29 -11.90 10.55 -0.65
CA LEU A 29 -10.85 9.63 -0.23
C LEU A 29 -11.36 8.64 0.82
N THR A 30 -10.84 7.42 0.75
CA THR A 30 -11.17 6.33 1.67
C THR A 30 -9.90 5.77 2.33
N ASN A 31 -10.09 5.08 3.45
CA ASN A 31 -9.07 4.24 4.09
C ASN A 31 -9.58 2.80 4.26
N THR A 32 -10.48 2.37 3.39
CA THR A 32 -11.07 1.04 3.41
C THR A 32 -10.21 0.02 2.68
N ALA A 33 -10.29 -1.24 3.09
CA ALA A 33 -9.74 -2.37 2.35
C ALA A 33 -10.87 -3.35 2.01
N TRP A 34 -10.86 -3.83 0.77
CA TRP A 34 -11.83 -4.77 0.24
C TRP A 34 -11.12 -5.91 -0.46
N ALA A 35 -11.66 -7.12 -0.33
CA ALA A 35 -11.13 -8.28 -1.04
C ALA A 35 -12.22 -9.12 -1.68
N THR A 36 -11.83 -9.84 -2.72
CA THR A 36 -12.67 -10.80 -3.41
C THR A 36 -11.87 -12.02 -3.83
N ASP A 37 -12.51 -13.17 -3.86
CA ASP A 37 -11.94 -14.42 -4.36
C ASP A 37 -12.38 -14.71 -5.80
N ASP A 38 -13.48 -14.10 -6.26
CA ASP A 38 -14.13 -14.40 -7.56
C ASP A 38 -14.36 -13.16 -8.44
N GLY A 39 -14.02 -11.98 -7.95
CA GLY A 39 -14.24 -10.70 -8.63
C GLY A 39 -15.70 -10.20 -8.61
N LYS A 40 -16.62 -10.95 -8.02
CA LYS A 40 -18.06 -10.64 -8.00
C LYS A 40 -18.56 -10.23 -6.63
N VAL A 41 -18.21 -11.01 -5.61
CA VAL A 41 -18.57 -10.73 -4.22
C VAL A 41 -17.37 -10.11 -3.52
N TRP A 42 -17.56 -8.92 -2.96
CA TRP A 42 -16.52 -8.17 -2.25
C TRP A 42 -16.83 -8.11 -0.76
N ALA A 43 -15.84 -8.46 0.05
CA ALA A 43 -15.89 -8.32 1.49
C ALA A 43 -15.08 -7.10 1.93
N LYS A 44 -15.70 -6.23 2.76
CA LYS A 44 -14.96 -5.16 3.43
C LYS A 44 -14.15 -5.77 4.56
N LEU A 45 -12.85 -5.56 4.55
CA LEU A 45 -11.91 -6.08 5.54
C LEU A 45 -11.53 -5.03 6.59
N THR A 46 -11.34 -3.79 6.14
CA THR A 46 -10.94 -2.65 6.98
C THR A 46 -11.83 -1.47 6.65
N ASP A 47 -12.26 -0.72 7.64
CA ASP A 47 -13.10 0.47 7.51
C ASP A 47 -12.50 1.70 8.20
N ASP A 48 -13.23 2.81 8.15
CA ASP A 48 -12.81 4.11 8.69
C ASP A 48 -12.45 4.07 10.18
N GLU A 49 -13.07 3.17 10.95
CA GLU A 49 -12.87 3.06 12.39
C GLU A 49 -11.67 2.19 12.77
N THR A 50 -11.33 1.23 11.91
CA THR A 50 -10.29 0.22 12.19
C THR A 50 -8.98 0.48 11.45
N ALA A 51 -8.99 1.31 10.40
CA ALA A 51 -7.79 1.65 9.65
C ALA A 51 -6.82 2.52 10.48
N PRO A 52 -5.55 2.12 10.62
CA PRO A 52 -4.55 2.94 11.32
C PRO A 52 -3.93 4.04 10.43
N PHE A 53 -4.37 4.15 9.19
CA PHE A 53 -3.85 5.12 8.21
C PHE A 53 -4.94 6.07 7.75
N ASP A 54 -4.51 7.24 7.28
CA ASP A 54 -5.39 8.29 6.77
C ASP A 54 -6.14 7.85 5.51
N LYS A 55 -7.26 8.52 5.24
CA LYS A 55 -7.93 8.48 3.93
C LYS A 55 -6.98 9.04 2.87
N GLN A 56 -6.72 8.25 1.82
CA GLN A 56 -5.66 8.55 0.88
C GLN A 56 -5.86 7.87 -0.47
N GLU A 57 -5.10 8.33 -1.46
CA GLU A 57 -5.05 7.73 -2.79
C GLU A 57 -3.60 7.52 -3.26
N GLY A 58 -3.42 6.68 -4.27
CA GLY A 58 -2.11 6.42 -4.84
C GLY A 58 -1.20 5.59 -3.94
N VAL A 59 -1.77 4.74 -3.07
CA VAL A 59 -1.01 3.77 -2.29
C VAL A 59 -0.44 2.69 -3.19
N ALA A 60 0.72 2.14 -2.82
CA ALA A 60 1.31 0.98 -3.48
C ALA A 60 1.28 -0.21 -2.53
N VAL A 61 0.88 -1.39 -3.03
CA VAL A 61 0.77 -2.61 -2.24
C VAL A 61 1.54 -3.75 -2.88
N ALA A 62 2.20 -4.55 -2.05
CA ALA A 62 2.91 -5.76 -2.45
C ALA A 62 2.75 -6.84 -1.40
N GLU A 63 2.76 -8.09 -1.86
CA GLU A 63 2.77 -9.26 -0.99
C GLU A 63 4.18 -9.85 -0.93
N TYR A 64 4.57 -10.28 0.25
CA TYR A 64 5.77 -11.05 0.48
C TYR A 64 5.61 -11.92 1.74
N ASP A 65 5.84 -13.21 1.58
CA ASP A 65 5.82 -14.20 2.67
C ASP A 65 4.50 -14.15 3.48
N ASP A 66 3.37 -14.24 2.75
CA ASP A 66 2.00 -14.15 3.27
C ASP A 66 1.67 -12.85 4.05
N LYS A 67 2.47 -11.81 3.87
CA LYS A 67 2.24 -10.49 4.45
C LYS A 67 2.03 -9.46 3.36
N ILE A 68 1.21 -8.48 3.64
CA ILE A 68 0.90 -7.40 2.70
C ILE A 68 1.54 -6.11 3.21
N PHE A 69 2.38 -5.52 2.38
CA PHE A 69 3.00 -4.21 2.61
C PHE A 69 2.26 -3.15 1.81
N MET A 70 1.92 -2.05 2.45
CA MET A 70 1.33 -0.89 1.81
C MET A 70 2.21 0.34 2.07
N LEU A 71 2.78 0.89 1.02
CA LEU A 71 3.37 2.23 1.07
C LEU A 71 2.25 3.25 0.95
N SER A 72 2.22 4.21 1.87
CA SER A 72 1.21 5.27 1.91
C SER A 72 1.23 6.15 0.66
N GLY A 73 0.10 6.74 0.36
CA GLY A 73 -0.13 7.64 -0.76
C GLY A 73 -0.24 9.10 -0.34
N ILE A 74 -1.21 9.79 -0.91
CA ILE A 74 -1.48 11.21 -0.71
C ILE A 74 -2.84 11.38 -0.02
N ASN A 75 -2.86 12.06 1.12
CA ASN A 75 -4.07 12.30 1.91
C ASN A 75 -4.91 13.49 1.41
N GLU A 76 -6.00 13.82 2.10
CA GLU A 76 -6.92 14.93 1.74
C GLU A 76 -6.24 16.29 1.74
N ALA A 77 -5.22 16.49 2.56
CA ALA A 77 -4.44 17.73 2.58
C ALA A 77 -3.43 17.83 1.42
N GLY A 78 -3.40 16.84 0.53
CA GLY A 78 -2.44 16.76 -0.57
C GLY A 78 -1.02 16.39 -0.12
N LYS A 79 -0.88 15.87 1.08
CA LYS A 79 0.41 15.48 1.67
C LYS A 79 0.68 14.00 1.42
N ALA A 80 1.83 13.72 0.84
CA ALA A 80 2.35 12.36 0.73
C ALA A 80 3.00 11.91 2.05
N SER A 81 2.93 10.60 2.34
CA SER A 81 3.64 9.97 3.45
C SER A 81 4.63 8.92 2.92
N SER A 82 5.68 8.68 3.69
CA SER A 82 6.61 7.57 3.46
C SER A 82 6.34 6.38 4.40
N ASP A 83 5.24 6.41 5.12
CA ASP A 83 4.86 5.34 6.05
C ASP A 83 4.57 4.05 5.29
N ILE A 84 5.04 2.94 5.85
CA ILE A 84 4.73 1.61 5.36
C ILE A 84 3.91 0.89 6.43
N TYR A 85 2.75 0.42 6.02
CA TYR A 85 1.87 -0.40 6.84
C TYR A 85 2.01 -1.87 6.45
N LEU A 86 1.86 -2.74 7.43
CA LEU A 86 1.96 -4.18 7.29
C LEU A 86 0.67 -4.84 7.77
N SER A 87 0.12 -5.72 6.94
CA SER A 87 -0.94 -6.66 7.34
C SER A 87 -0.40 -8.08 7.35
N ARG A 88 -0.68 -8.82 8.42
CA ARG A 88 -0.32 -10.23 8.60
C ARG A 88 -1.50 -11.19 8.45
N ASP A 89 -2.67 -10.67 8.14
CA ASP A 89 -3.94 -11.41 8.11
C ASP A 89 -4.77 -11.13 6.85
N GLY A 90 -4.08 -10.87 5.75
CA GLY A 90 -4.72 -10.71 4.44
C GLY A 90 -5.45 -9.39 4.22
N GLY A 91 -5.07 -8.34 4.95
CA GLY A 91 -5.63 -6.99 4.79
C GLY A 91 -6.74 -6.63 5.78
N VAL A 92 -6.95 -7.46 6.82
CA VAL A 92 -7.97 -7.18 7.86
C VAL A 92 -7.43 -6.18 8.87
N ASN A 93 -6.28 -6.47 9.46
CA ASN A 93 -5.61 -5.60 10.42
C ASN A 93 -4.28 -5.09 9.85
N TRP A 94 -4.00 -3.83 10.14
CA TRP A 94 -2.80 -3.15 9.68
C TRP A 94 -2.05 -2.52 10.84
N SER A 95 -0.73 -2.49 10.75
CA SER A 95 0.14 -1.81 11.71
C SER A 95 1.25 -1.05 11.00
N LEU A 96 1.64 0.09 11.54
CA LEU A 96 2.79 0.83 11.05
C LEU A 96 4.07 -0.01 11.23
N SER A 97 4.88 -0.13 10.19
CA SER A 97 6.08 -0.97 10.18
C SER A 97 7.37 -0.16 10.31
N ASP A 98 7.36 0.87 11.15
CA ASP A 98 8.47 1.77 11.41
C ASP A 98 9.74 1.07 11.91
N SER A 99 9.58 -0.03 12.63
CA SER A 99 10.71 -0.85 13.11
C SER A 99 11.31 -1.78 12.04
N LEU A 100 10.59 -2.01 10.94
CA LEU A 100 10.99 -2.94 9.87
C LEU A 100 11.57 -2.25 8.64
N VAL A 101 11.24 -0.98 8.47
CA VAL A 101 11.62 -0.21 7.29
C VAL A 101 12.28 1.09 7.72
N VAL A 102 13.53 1.25 7.31
CA VAL A 102 14.26 2.51 7.47
C VAL A 102 14.36 3.16 6.10
N MET A 103 13.66 4.28 5.93
CA MET A 103 13.78 5.08 4.72
C MET A 103 15.05 5.92 4.74
N PRO A 104 15.84 5.94 3.66
CA PRO A 104 16.95 6.87 3.54
C PRO A 104 16.49 8.33 3.65
N GLN A 105 17.36 9.21 4.13
CA GLN A 105 17.04 10.63 4.28
C GLN A 105 16.69 11.29 2.94
N GLU A 106 17.24 10.81 1.84
CA GLU A 106 16.99 11.29 0.49
C GLU A 106 15.65 10.80 -0.09
N PHE A 107 15.02 9.81 0.55
CA PHE A 107 13.74 9.30 0.09
C PHE A 107 12.65 10.32 0.32
N LYS A 108 12.04 10.77 -0.75
CA LYS A 108 10.92 11.71 -0.69
C LYS A 108 9.60 10.94 -0.64
N ALA A 109 8.75 11.33 0.31
CA ALA A 109 7.40 10.81 0.42
C ALA A 109 6.64 11.01 -0.90
N ARG A 110 5.90 9.99 -1.33
CA ARG A 110 5.28 9.96 -2.66
C ARG A 110 4.04 9.10 -2.69
N GLY A 111 3.13 9.43 -3.59
CA GLY A 111 2.03 8.56 -3.99
C GLY A 111 2.14 8.14 -5.44
N PHE A 112 1.25 7.26 -5.87
CA PHE A 112 1.16 6.76 -7.25
C PHE A 112 2.44 6.09 -7.76
N SER A 113 3.17 5.44 -6.86
CA SER A 113 4.29 4.57 -7.19
C SER A 113 3.83 3.16 -7.48
N SER A 114 4.65 2.42 -8.21
CA SER A 114 4.52 0.97 -8.33
C SER A 114 5.55 0.28 -7.44
N ILE A 115 5.17 -0.86 -6.87
CA ILE A 115 6.01 -1.64 -5.98
C ILE A 115 6.11 -3.08 -6.49
N TYR A 116 7.29 -3.68 -6.36
CA TYR A 116 7.54 -5.08 -6.73
C TYR A 116 8.52 -5.70 -5.75
N VAL A 117 8.29 -6.95 -5.39
CA VAL A 117 9.19 -7.73 -4.54
C VAL A 117 9.73 -8.91 -5.34
N ASP A 118 11.04 -9.07 -5.37
CA ASP A 118 11.69 -10.17 -6.08
C ASP A 118 11.93 -11.40 -5.20
N GLN A 119 12.46 -12.46 -5.81
CA GLN A 119 12.73 -13.73 -5.14
C GLN A 119 13.89 -13.66 -4.13
N ASP A 120 14.75 -12.64 -4.24
CA ASP A 120 15.90 -12.41 -3.35
C ASP A 120 15.56 -11.49 -2.16
N ASN A 121 14.29 -11.22 -1.93
CA ASN A 121 13.76 -10.37 -0.85
C ASN A 121 14.09 -8.89 -1.01
N TYR A 122 14.29 -8.43 -2.24
CA TYR A 122 14.39 -7.01 -2.51
C TYR A 122 13.03 -6.43 -2.93
N MET A 123 12.70 -5.31 -2.32
CA MET A 123 11.54 -4.50 -2.69
C MET A 123 12.00 -3.35 -3.58
N TYR A 124 11.35 -3.21 -4.72
CA TYR A 124 11.61 -2.13 -5.68
C TYR A 124 10.42 -1.20 -5.71
N LEU A 125 10.71 0.10 -5.71
CA LEU A 125 9.72 1.15 -5.82
C LEU A 125 10.03 2.01 -7.04
N PHE A 126 9.04 2.19 -7.91
CA PHE A 126 9.18 2.88 -9.19
C PHE A 126 8.38 4.18 -9.21
N GLY A 127 9.03 5.29 -9.50
CA GLY A 127 8.40 6.57 -9.80
C GLY A 127 7.57 7.15 -8.67
N GLY A 128 6.39 7.66 -9.03
CA GLY A 128 5.47 8.35 -8.14
C GLY A 128 5.51 9.87 -8.28
N LYS A 129 4.74 10.56 -7.46
CA LYS A 129 4.75 12.02 -7.39
C LYS A 129 4.76 12.52 -5.95
N GLU A 130 5.46 13.61 -5.71
CA GLU A 130 5.44 14.31 -4.43
C GLU A 130 4.15 15.13 -4.32
N THR A 131 3.40 14.97 -3.25
CA THR A 131 2.20 15.74 -2.94
C THR A 131 1.22 15.87 -4.13
N ASN A 132 0.29 16.80 -4.09
CA ASN A 132 -0.57 17.17 -5.24
C ASN A 132 0.17 18.01 -6.30
N SER A 133 1.47 18.16 -6.18
CA SER A 133 2.26 18.87 -7.20
C SER A 133 2.32 18.05 -8.49
N SER A 134 2.61 18.73 -9.58
CA SER A 134 2.89 18.09 -10.88
C SER A 134 4.26 17.44 -10.95
N ASN A 135 5.05 17.45 -9.88
CA ASN A 135 6.38 16.87 -9.83
C ASN A 135 6.31 15.35 -9.84
N VAL A 136 6.64 14.78 -10.99
CA VAL A 136 6.76 13.35 -11.18
C VAL A 136 8.21 12.94 -10.89
N LEU A 137 8.36 11.88 -10.13
CA LEU A 137 9.66 11.30 -9.77
C LEU A 137 10.00 10.18 -10.74
N ASN A 138 11.21 10.22 -11.30
CA ASN A 138 11.73 9.20 -12.22
C ASN A 138 12.73 8.25 -11.56
N GLN A 139 12.70 8.18 -10.24
CA GLN A 139 13.63 7.38 -9.43
C GLN A 139 13.14 5.95 -9.28
N ILE A 140 14.10 5.04 -9.19
CA ILE A 140 13.87 3.66 -8.74
C ILE A 140 14.62 3.48 -7.43
N TRP A 141 13.90 3.05 -6.42
CA TRP A 141 14.48 2.69 -5.12
C TRP A 141 14.48 1.19 -4.94
N ARG A 142 15.51 0.67 -4.31
CA ARG A 142 15.60 -0.74 -3.92
C ARG A 142 15.95 -0.84 -2.45
N GLY A 143 15.16 -1.60 -1.72
CA GLY A 143 15.40 -1.94 -0.33
C GLY A 143 15.40 -3.44 -0.12
N ARG A 144 16.00 -3.92 0.95
CA ARG A 144 15.92 -5.32 1.35
C ARG A 144 14.91 -5.48 2.47
N ILE A 145 14.05 -6.47 2.35
CA ILE A 145 13.07 -6.79 3.40
C ILE A 145 13.81 -7.47 4.56
N ASN A 146 13.70 -6.90 5.75
CA ASN A 146 14.25 -7.50 6.96
C ASN A 146 13.24 -8.48 7.56
N ARG A 147 13.53 -9.77 7.46
CA ARG A 147 12.67 -10.84 7.97
C ARG A 147 12.73 -11.03 9.48
N LEU A 148 13.70 -10.43 10.17
CA LEU A 148 13.85 -10.60 11.63
C LEU A 148 12.70 -9.97 12.43
N GLY A 149 11.93 -9.07 11.82
CA GLY A 149 10.77 -8.43 12.44
C GLY A 149 9.41 -9.05 12.11
N PHE A 150 9.40 -10.16 11.42
CA PHE A 150 8.15 -10.81 10.98
C PHE A 150 7.45 -11.57 12.11
#